data_c5dbfa6ef0e1ef099c3a1f7dcb5257af
#
_entry.id   c5dbfa6ef0e1ef099c3a1f7dcb5257af
#
_cell.length_a   1.000
_cell.length_b   1.000
_cell.length_c   1.000
_cell.angle_alpha   90.00
_cell.angle_beta   90.00
_cell.angle_gamma   90.00
#
_symmetry.space_group_name_H-M   'P 1'
#
loop_
_entity.id
_entity.type
_entity.pdbx_description
1 polymer ?
#
loop_
_entity_poly.entity_id
_entity_poly.type
_entity_poly.pdbx_seq_one_letter_code
_entity_poly.pdbx_strand_id
1 'polypeptide(L)'
;MATVTLLTDEQLAPEAAAVFADIRATRGTDYINNFWRALAHDPALLARTWAQLKVVMGPGQLSPQVKEMLYLAVSIAHGCDYCIHSHTAAARAKGMGEAELMELMAIVGMAAQTNRMVAGLGVPVVEVFKR
;
A
#
# COMPACT_ATOMS: atom_id res chain seq x y z
N MET A 1 -12.69 -8.06 12.79
CA MET A 1 -11.92 -9.13 13.48
C MET A 1 -11.03 -9.78 12.41
N ALA A 2 -9.75 -10.08 12.70
CA ALA A 2 -8.89 -10.76 11.75
C ALA A 2 -9.35 -12.23 11.54
N THR A 3 -9.18 -12.76 10.33
CA THR A 3 -9.53 -14.15 9.99
C THR A 3 -8.47 -15.18 10.45
N VAL A 4 -7.29 -14.67 10.83
CA VAL A 4 -6.19 -15.46 11.41
C VAL A 4 -5.69 -14.77 12.67
N THR A 5 -5.05 -15.49 13.57
CA THR A 5 -4.37 -14.91 14.73
C THR A 5 -3.19 -14.05 14.26
N LEU A 6 -2.97 -12.91 14.93
CA LEU A 6 -1.79 -12.09 14.69
C LEU A 6 -0.66 -12.60 15.57
N LEU A 7 0.38 -13.17 14.96
CA LEU A 7 1.48 -13.78 15.71
C LEU A 7 2.28 -12.73 16.46
N THR A 8 2.59 -13.04 17.74
CA THR A 8 3.54 -12.24 18.54
C THR A 8 4.97 -12.63 18.14
N ASP A 9 5.95 -11.85 18.60
CA ASP A 9 7.36 -12.11 18.28
C ASP A 9 7.83 -13.49 18.81
N GLU A 10 7.29 -13.90 19.96
CA GLU A 10 7.62 -15.20 20.60
C GLU A 10 7.03 -16.40 19.84
N GLN A 11 6.05 -16.19 19.02
CA GLN A 11 5.36 -17.22 18.23
C GLN A 11 5.93 -17.40 16.82
N LEU A 12 6.93 -16.57 16.45
CA LEU A 12 7.48 -16.61 15.10
C LEU A 12 8.40 -17.82 14.87
N ALA A 13 8.27 -18.42 13.68
CA ALA A 13 9.33 -19.28 13.16
C ALA A 13 10.60 -18.45 12.89
N PRO A 14 11.81 -19.05 12.96
CA PRO A 14 13.07 -18.33 12.77
C PRO A 14 13.13 -17.51 11.47
N GLU A 15 12.59 -18.03 10.38
CA GLU A 15 12.56 -17.37 9.06
C GLU A 15 11.67 -16.11 9.10
N ALA A 16 10.52 -16.16 9.76
CA ALA A 16 9.63 -15.01 9.94
C ALA A 16 10.25 -13.97 10.86
N ALA A 17 10.93 -14.40 11.93
CA ALA A 17 11.65 -13.50 12.83
C ALA A 17 12.75 -12.72 12.11
N ALA A 18 13.48 -13.37 11.19
CA ALA A 18 14.50 -12.70 10.36
C ALA A 18 13.88 -11.62 9.47
N VAL A 19 12.70 -11.86 8.88
CA VAL A 19 11.99 -10.86 8.09
C VAL A 19 11.52 -9.68 8.96
N PHE A 20 11.01 -9.94 10.15
CA PHE A 20 10.62 -8.87 11.09
C PHE A 20 11.81 -8.01 11.50
N ALA A 21 12.99 -8.61 11.71
CA ALA A 21 14.21 -7.87 11.96
C ALA A 21 14.58 -6.93 10.80
N ASP A 22 14.47 -7.41 9.56
CA ASP A 22 14.72 -6.60 8.36
C ASP A 22 13.68 -5.48 8.18
N ILE A 23 12.40 -5.74 8.47
CA ILE A 23 11.35 -4.71 8.45
C ILE A 23 11.68 -3.60 9.45
N ARG A 24 12.04 -3.95 10.69
CA ARG A 24 12.41 -2.97 11.73
C ARG A 24 13.62 -2.14 11.33
N ALA A 25 14.66 -2.80 10.84
CA ALA A 25 15.89 -2.13 10.40
C ALA A 25 15.60 -1.18 9.22
N THR A 26 14.83 -1.62 8.23
CA THR A 26 14.51 -0.83 7.04
C THR A 26 13.63 0.38 7.38
N ARG A 27 12.69 0.23 8.30
CA ARG A 27 11.74 1.29 8.70
C ARG A 27 12.22 2.16 9.85
N GLY A 28 13.27 1.77 10.54
CA GLY A 28 13.79 2.50 11.70
C GLY A 28 12.82 2.54 12.88
N THR A 29 12.06 1.47 13.11
CA THR A 29 11.08 1.36 14.20
C THR A 29 10.95 -0.08 14.67
N ASP A 30 10.64 -0.26 15.96
CA ASP A 30 10.36 -1.59 16.53
C ASP A 30 8.95 -2.10 16.21
N TYR A 31 8.07 -1.23 15.70
CA TYR A 31 6.69 -1.57 15.41
C TYR A 31 6.57 -2.46 14.17
N ILE A 32 5.80 -3.55 14.31
CA ILE A 32 5.41 -4.43 13.20
C ILE A 32 3.90 -4.33 12.99
N ASN A 33 3.49 -3.94 11.79
CA ASN A 33 2.09 -3.83 11.41
C ASN A 33 1.38 -5.19 11.45
N ASN A 34 0.10 -5.18 11.77
CA ASN A 34 -0.74 -6.38 11.83
C ASN A 34 -0.75 -7.20 10.52
N PHE A 35 -0.63 -6.56 9.37
CA PHE A 35 -0.51 -7.24 8.08
C PHE A 35 0.66 -8.24 8.05
N TRP A 36 1.84 -7.81 8.52
CA TRP A 36 3.02 -8.69 8.58
C TRP A 36 2.85 -9.80 9.61
N ARG A 37 2.19 -9.50 10.74
CA ARG A 37 1.87 -10.50 11.77
C ARG A 37 0.91 -11.57 11.27
N ALA A 38 -0.03 -11.20 10.41
CA ALA A 38 -0.93 -12.15 9.75
C ALA A 38 -0.19 -13.01 8.71
N LEU A 39 0.70 -12.41 7.89
CA LEU A 39 1.49 -13.16 6.91
C LEU A 39 2.53 -14.08 7.53
N ALA A 40 2.92 -13.86 8.78
CA ALA A 40 3.94 -14.66 9.45
C ALA A 40 3.56 -16.14 9.66
N HIS A 41 2.30 -16.52 9.44
CA HIS A 41 1.87 -17.93 9.36
C HIS A 41 2.49 -18.67 8.17
N ASP A 42 2.88 -17.97 7.12
CA ASP A 42 3.64 -18.51 5.98
C ASP A 42 4.93 -17.66 5.82
N PRO A 43 6.05 -18.08 6.41
CA PRO A 43 7.31 -17.35 6.34
C PRO A 43 7.81 -17.10 4.92
N ALA A 44 7.56 -18.01 3.99
CA ALA A 44 7.96 -17.85 2.59
C ALA A 44 7.11 -16.78 1.88
N LEU A 45 5.80 -16.74 2.11
CA LEU A 45 4.92 -15.69 1.63
C LEU A 45 5.31 -14.32 2.21
N LEU A 46 5.53 -14.27 3.52
CA LEU A 46 5.99 -13.07 4.22
C LEU A 46 7.29 -12.52 3.59
N ALA A 47 8.30 -13.39 3.42
CA ALA A 47 9.60 -13.00 2.89
C ALA A 47 9.52 -12.43 1.48
N ARG A 48 8.84 -13.11 0.55
CA ARG A 48 8.71 -12.64 -0.84
C ARG A 48 7.87 -11.37 -0.95
N THR A 49 6.80 -11.24 -0.14
CA THR A 49 5.96 -10.03 -0.13
C THR A 49 6.73 -8.83 0.40
N TRP A 50 7.47 -9.00 1.49
CA TRP A 50 8.31 -7.93 2.02
C TRP A 50 9.43 -7.52 1.07
N ALA A 51 10.13 -8.49 0.48
CA ALA A 51 11.20 -8.23 -0.49
C ALA A 51 10.69 -7.42 -1.68
N GLN A 52 9.54 -7.78 -2.24
CA GLN A 52 8.93 -7.05 -3.34
C GLN A 52 8.50 -5.64 -2.94
N LEU A 53 7.82 -5.49 -1.80
CA LEU A 53 7.39 -4.18 -1.30
C LEU A 53 8.59 -3.25 -1.06
N LYS A 54 9.65 -3.76 -0.46
CA LYS A 54 10.88 -3.01 -0.19
C LYS A 54 11.49 -2.45 -1.49
N VAL A 55 11.49 -3.22 -2.56
CA VAL A 55 11.98 -2.78 -3.89
C VAL A 55 11.04 -1.73 -4.49
N VAL A 56 9.74 -2.01 -4.53
CA VAL A 56 8.74 -1.14 -5.17
C VAL A 56 8.64 0.22 -4.47
N MET A 57 8.63 0.22 -3.14
CA MET A 57 8.51 1.46 -2.35
C MET A 57 9.85 2.12 -2.00
N GLY A 58 10.96 1.48 -2.35
CA GLY A 58 12.30 2.00 -2.15
C GLY A 58 12.66 3.14 -3.13
N PRO A 59 13.91 3.63 -3.12
CA PRO A 59 14.36 4.70 -4.00
C PRO A 59 14.10 4.39 -5.48
N GLY A 60 13.65 5.40 -6.24
CA GLY A 60 13.35 5.26 -7.67
C GLY A 60 13.06 6.62 -8.31
N GLN A 61 12.39 6.62 -9.46
CA GLN A 61 12.07 7.84 -10.21
C GLN A 61 10.99 8.69 -9.55
N LEU A 62 10.06 8.04 -8.82
CA LEU A 62 9.01 8.74 -8.08
C LEU A 62 9.47 9.05 -6.66
N SER A 63 9.09 10.21 -6.14
CA SER A 63 9.38 10.54 -4.75
C SER A 63 8.67 9.59 -3.78
N PRO A 64 9.18 9.42 -2.56
CA PRO A 64 8.54 8.59 -1.55
C PRO A 64 7.09 9.01 -1.24
N GLN A 65 6.82 10.32 -1.19
CA GLN A 65 5.48 10.87 -0.99
C GLN A 65 4.53 10.46 -2.12
N VAL A 66 4.95 10.63 -3.39
CA VAL A 66 4.16 10.26 -4.56
C VAL A 66 3.85 8.77 -4.57
N LYS A 67 4.81 7.90 -4.23
CA LYS A 67 4.58 6.46 -4.13
C LYS A 67 3.49 6.11 -3.13
N GLU A 68 3.51 6.74 -1.94
CA GLU A 68 2.47 6.51 -0.93
C GLU A 68 1.10 7.05 -1.38
N MET A 69 1.06 8.22 -2.03
CA MET A 69 -0.17 8.79 -2.56
C MET A 69 -0.79 7.90 -3.65
N LEU A 70 0.02 7.33 -4.54
CA LEU A 70 -0.45 6.36 -5.55
C LEU A 70 -1.00 5.09 -4.89
N TYR A 71 -0.28 4.57 -3.89
CA TYR A 71 -0.74 3.39 -3.15
C TYR A 71 -2.06 3.67 -2.43
N LEU A 72 -2.17 4.84 -1.79
CA LEU A 72 -3.40 5.31 -1.14
C LEU A 72 -4.57 5.41 -2.13
N ALA A 73 -4.35 6.01 -3.30
CA ALA A 73 -5.38 6.13 -4.33
C ALA A 73 -5.94 4.77 -4.77
N VAL A 74 -5.06 3.80 -5.01
CA VAL A 74 -5.46 2.41 -5.33
C VAL A 74 -6.20 1.78 -4.16
N SER A 75 -5.74 1.98 -2.93
CA SER A 75 -6.37 1.44 -1.72
C SER A 75 -7.80 1.96 -1.53
N ILE A 76 -8.02 3.26 -1.80
CA ILE A 76 -9.36 3.88 -1.78
C ILE A 76 -10.25 3.27 -2.87
N ALA A 77 -9.74 3.13 -4.09
CA ALA A 77 -10.49 2.54 -5.20
C ALA A 77 -10.91 1.09 -4.94
N HIS A 78 -10.11 0.34 -4.21
CA HIS A 78 -10.41 -1.05 -3.80
C HIS A 78 -11.16 -1.18 -2.48
N GLY A 79 -11.36 -0.09 -1.72
CA GLY A 79 -12.08 -0.11 -0.44
C GLY A 79 -11.34 -0.87 0.67
N CYS A 80 -10.01 -0.84 0.68
CA CYS A 80 -9.20 -1.50 1.71
C CYS A 80 -8.98 -0.57 2.91
N ASP A 81 -9.85 -0.63 3.93
CA ASP A 81 -9.76 0.22 5.13
C ASP A 81 -8.36 0.21 5.77
N TYR A 82 -7.80 -0.97 5.97
CA TYR A 82 -6.47 -1.13 6.55
C TYR A 82 -5.41 -0.39 5.71
N CYS A 83 -5.44 -0.58 4.39
CA CYS A 83 -4.47 0.02 3.48
C CYS A 83 -4.65 1.55 3.40
N ILE A 84 -5.90 2.03 3.41
CA ILE A 84 -6.22 3.47 3.43
C ILE A 84 -5.56 4.12 4.66
N HIS A 85 -5.80 3.58 5.85
CA HIS A 85 -5.22 4.13 7.08
C HIS A 85 -3.69 4.07 7.08
N SER A 86 -3.11 2.93 6.71
CA SER A 86 -1.67 2.75 6.76
C SER A 86 -0.92 3.64 5.76
N HIS A 87 -1.42 3.76 4.53
CA HIS A 87 -0.78 4.60 3.49
C HIS A 87 -1.08 6.10 3.64
N THR A 88 -2.22 6.47 4.25
CA THR A 88 -2.45 7.86 4.68
C THR A 88 -1.43 8.27 5.73
N ALA A 89 -1.20 7.44 6.75
CA ALA A 89 -0.19 7.71 7.77
C ALA A 89 1.23 7.80 7.17
N ALA A 90 1.58 6.88 6.27
CA ALA A 90 2.87 6.87 5.60
C ALA A 90 3.07 8.09 4.68
N ALA A 91 2.04 8.49 3.92
CA ALA A 91 2.09 9.69 3.07
C ALA A 91 2.27 10.97 3.90
N ARG A 92 1.53 11.09 5.03
CA ARG A 92 1.70 12.20 5.97
C ARG A 92 3.11 12.27 6.56
N ALA A 93 3.67 11.13 6.94
CA ALA A 93 5.06 11.06 7.43
C ALA A 93 6.09 11.50 6.36
N LYS A 94 5.71 11.46 5.08
CA LYS A 94 6.51 11.91 3.94
C LYS A 94 6.10 13.30 3.42
N GLY A 95 5.31 14.06 4.19
CA GLY A 95 5.00 15.46 3.96
C GLY A 95 3.65 15.77 3.32
N MET A 96 2.76 14.77 3.11
CA MET A 96 1.41 15.03 2.61
C MET A 96 0.58 15.79 3.64
N GLY A 97 0.11 16.98 3.27
CA GLY A 97 -0.80 17.81 4.07
C GLY A 97 -2.27 17.47 3.83
N GLU A 98 -3.15 18.10 4.62
CA GLU A 98 -4.61 17.89 4.49
C GLU A 98 -5.14 18.38 3.12
N ALA A 99 -4.59 19.49 2.60
CA ALA A 99 -5.01 20.02 1.28
C ALA A 99 -4.67 19.03 0.15
N GLU A 100 -3.48 18.43 0.18
CA GLU A 100 -3.07 17.40 -0.79
C GLU A 100 -3.92 16.15 -0.67
N LEU A 101 -4.26 15.72 0.55
CA LEU A 101 -5.18 14.60 0.76
C LEU A 101 -6.55 14.86 0.15
N MET A 102 -7.11 16.06 0.36
CA MET A 102 -8.42 16.42 -0.21
C MET A 102 -8.38 16.50 -1.74
N GLU A 103 -7.29 17.00 -2.32
CA GLU A 103 -7.10 16.98 -3.77
C GLU A 103 -6.99 15.56 -4.33
N LEU A 104 -6.23 14.68 -3.66
CA LEU A 104 -6.17 13.26 -3.99
C LEU A 104 -7.56 12.62 -3.97
N MET A 105 -8.36 12.88 -2.93
CA MET A 105 -9.73 12.36 -2.82
C MET A 105 -10.62 12.84 -3.97
N ALA A 106 -10.51 14.12 -4.36
CA ALA A 106 -11.25 14.66 -5.51
C ALA A 106 -10.87 13.95 -6.82
N ILE A 107 -9.57 13.69 -7.03
CA ILE A 107 -9.06 12.97 -8.20
C ILE A 107 -9.59 11.52 -8.22
N VAL A 108 -9.50 10.80 -7.11
CA VAL A 108 -9.99 9.41 -7.01
C VAL A 108 -11.49 9.35 -7.28
N GLY A 109 -12.27 10.26 -6.70
CA GLY A 109 -13.71 10.32 -6.92
C GLY A 109 -14.08 10.62 -8.38
N MET A 110 -13.40 11.59 -9.00
CA MET A 110 -13.60 11.93 -10.41
C MET A 110 -13.22 10.75 -11.34
N ALA A 111 -12.07 10.13 -11.10
CA ALA A 111 -11.63 8.97 -11.87
C ALA A 111 -12.62 7.79 -11.75
N ALA A 112 -13.09 7.50 -10.53
CA ALA A 112 -14.07 6.45 -10.30
C ALA A 112 -15.37 6.70 -11.08
N GLN A 113 -15.85 7.94 -11.12
CA GLN A 113 -17.04 8.33 -11.88
C GLN A 113 -16.83 8.18 -13.39
N THR A 114 -15.79 8.81 -13.93
CA THR A 114 -15.55 8.85 -15.38
C THR A 114 -15.22 7.48 -15.93
N ASN A 115 -14.42 6.68 -15.21
CA ASN A 115 -14.10 5.32 -15.63
C ASN A 115 -15.35 4.44 -15.76
N ARG A 116 -16.29 4.54 -14.80
CA ARG A 116 -17.56 3.81 -14.90
C ARG A 116 -18.42 4.27 -16.05
N MET A 117 -18.48 5.60 -16.30
CA MET A 117 -19.24 6.14 -17.45
C MET A 117 -18.65 5.69 -18.77
N VAL A 118 -17.34 5.78 -18.96
CA VAL A 118 -16.64 5.33 -20.17
C VAL A 118 -16.86 3.83 -20.40
N ALA A 119 -16.69 3.02 -19.36
CA ALA A 119 -16.91 1.57 -19.47
C ALA A 119 -18.37 1.21 -19.75
N GLY A 120 -19.31 1.84 -19.03
CA GLY A 120 -20.75 1.56 -19.18
C GLY A 120 -21.31 2.00 -20.55
N LEU A 121 -20.76 3.04 -21.14
CA LEU A 121 -21.12 3.51 -22.49
C LEU A 121 -20.35 2.80 -23.60
N GLY A 122 -19.36 1.97 -23.28
CA GLY A 122 -18.54 1.28 -24.27
C GLY A 122 -17.75 2.23 -25.17
N VAL A 123 -17.28 3.38 -24.63
CA VAL A 123 -16.61 4.41 -25.43
C VAL A 123 -15.30 3.86 -26.01
N PRO A 124 -15.12 3.89 -27.36
CA PRO A 124 -13.91 3.37 -27.99
C PRO A 124 -12.70 4.28 -27.70
N VAL A 125 -11.52 3.64 -27.58
CA VAL A 125 -10.26 4.36 -27.43
C VAL A 125 -9.94 5.10 -28.74
N VAL A 126 -9.69 6.41 -28.65
CA VAL A 126 -9.32 7.25 -29.80
C VAL A 126 -7.88 6.99 -30.24
N GLU A 127 -7.60 7.08 -31.55
CA GLU A 127 -6.29 6.73 -32.13
C GLU A 127 -5.12 7.56 -31.53
N VAL A 128 -5.38 8.81 -31.16
CA VAL A 128 -4.35 9.69 -30.58
C VAL A 128 -3.78 9.17 -29.24
N PHE A 129 -4.52 8.32 -28.52
CA PHE A 129 -4.07 7.72 -27.26
C PHE A 129 -3.30 6.40 -27.46
N LYS A 130 -3.25 5.87 -28.68
CA LYS A 130 -2.59 4.59 -28.99
C LYS A 130 -1.12 4.73 -29.43
N ARG A 131 -0.54 5.90 -29.23
CA ARG A 131 0.85 6.22 -29.63
C ARG A 131 1.85 5.89 -28.53
#